data_766a56399d1bd08d1a02df5203efddd9
#
_entry.id   766a56399d1bd08d1a02df5203efddd9
#
_cell.length_a   1.000
_cell.length_b   1.000
_cell.length_c   1.000
_cell.angle_alpha   90.00
_cell.angle_beta   90.00
_cell.angle_gamma   90.00
#
_symmetry.space_group_name_H-M   'P 1'
#
loop_
_entity.id
_entity.type
_entity.pdbx_description
1 polymer ?
#
loop_
_entity_poly.entity_id
_entity_poly.type
_entity_poly.pdbx_seq_one_letter_code
_entity_poly.pdbx_strand_id
1 'polypeptide(L)'
;IGDSVGFISDQFGYYPKSAHVANAMAKIVAQNIYERVKEQEVIRALPNNLCYMIVNAEPRESIAVFFEYELDASGKVIQTQIDMDVRNSDFVEDDLRGIKSKFDDFL
;
A
#
# COMPACT_ATOMS: atom_id res chain seq x y z
N ILE A 1 -3.91 8.95 9.69
CA ILE A 1 -3.87 7.82 8.77
C ILE A 1 -4.34 8.22 7.38
N GLY A 2 -4.09 7.36 6.39
CA GLY A 2 -4.52 7.58 5.01
C GLY A 2 -3.88 8.81 4.39
N ASP A 3 -4.63 9.51 3.55
CA ASP A 3 -4.13 10.67 2.81
C ASP A 3 -3.77 11.87 3.70
N SER A 4 -4.23 11.87 4.95
CA SER A 4 -3.87 12.90 5.94
C SER A 4 -2.46 12.74 6.51
N VAL A 5 -1.80 11.60 6.29
CA VAL A 5 -0.39 11.42 6.68
C VAL A 5 0.48 12.42 5.92
N GLY A 6 1.22 13.23 6.67
CA GLY A 6 2.05 14.28 6.13
C GLY A 6 3.38 13.78 5.59
N PHE A 7 4.27 14.73 5.39
CA PHE A 7 5.64 14.50 4.95
C PHE A 7 6.41 13.64 5.97
N ILE A 8 7.06 12.59 5.50
CA ILE A 8 7.80 11.64 6.34
C ILE A 8 9.24 12.10 6.57
N SER A 9 9.99 12.32 5.48
CA SER A 9 11.37 12.80 5.53
C SER A 9 11.85 13.26 4.16
N ASP A 10 12.96 14.02 4.11
CA ASP A 10 13.56 14.46 2.85
C ASP A 10 13.99 13.31 1.94
N GLN A 11 14.33 12.18 2.51
CA GLN A 11 14.77 10.99 1.77
C GLN A 11 13.60 10.17 1.24
N PHE A 12 12.49 10.10 1.98
CA PHE A 12 11.33 9.28 1.65
C PHE A 12 10.23 10.07 0.94
N GLY A 13 9.99 11.33 1.35
CA GLY A 13 8.88 12.15 0.88
C GLY A 13 7.57 11.83 1.57
N TYR A 14 6.52 11.59 0.78
CA TYR A 14 5.19 11.25 1.25
C TYR A 14 4.91 9.76 1.08
N TYR A 15 4.16 9.20 2.03
CA TYR A 15 3.61 7.86 1.83
C TYR A 15 2.61 7.87 0.66
N PRO A 16 2.52 6.78 -0.13
CA PRO A 16 1.57 6.72 -1.24
C PRO A 16 0.14 6.98 -0.79
N LYS A 17 -0.54 7.90 -1.45
CA LYS A 17 -1.93 8.28 -1.17
C LYS A 17 -2.87 7.38 -1.98
N SER A 18 -3.14 6.19 -1.45
CA SER A 18 -4.01 5.20 -2.09
C SER A 18 -4.98 4.58 -1.08
N ALA A 19 -6.13 4.13 -1.57
CA ALA A 19 -7.12 3.44 -0.74
C ALA A 19 -6.55 2.16 -0.10
N HIS A 20 -5.66 1.46 -0.81
CA HIS A 20 -4.99 0.27 -0.29
C HIS A 20 -4.15 0.60 0.95
N VAL A 21 -3.31 1.62 0.87
CA VAL A 21 -2.47 2.07 1.99
C VAL A 21 -3.33 2.60 3.13
N ALA A 22 -4.34 3.42 2.83
CA ALA A 22 -5.24 3.96 3.85
C ALA A 22 -5.95 2.85 4.66
N ASN A 23 -6.47 1.84 3.97
CA ASN A 23 -7.10 0.69 4.62
C ASN A 23 -6.11 -0.13 5.47
N ALA A 24 -4.90 -0.37 4.96
CA ALA A 24 -3.86 -1.07 5.71
C ALA A 24 -3.43 -0.29 6.96
N MET A 25 -3.26 1.03 6.85
CA MET A 25 -2.97 1.90 7.99
C MET A 25 -4.08 1.83 9.05
N ALA A 26 -5.34 1.87 8.65
CA ALA A 26 -6.47 1.80 9.57
C ALA A 26 -6.47 0.49 10.35
N LYS A 27 -6.20 -0.64 9.70
CA LYS A 27 -6.10 -1.96 10.35
C LYS A 27 -4.96 -2.00 11.38
N ILE A 28 -3.77 -1.49 11.01
CA ILE A 28 -2.61 -1.44 11.91
C ILE A 28 -2.91 -0.56 13.13
N VAL A 29 -3.49 0.62 12.93
CA VAL A 29 -3.83 1.53 14.02
C VAL A 29 -4.88 0.93 14.95
N ALA A 30 -5.93 0.31 14.40
CA ALA A 30 -6.95 -0.36 15.20
C ALA A 30 -6.35 -1.48 16.06
N GLN A 31 -5.45 -2.29 15.48
CA GLN A 31 -4.74 -3.33 16.22
C GLN A 31 -3.88 -2.73 17.33
N ASN A 32 -3.14 -1.66 17.05
CA ASN A 32 -2.29 -1.01 18.03
C ASN A 32 -3.08 -0.39 19.18
N ILE A 33 -4.26 0.18 18.92
CA ILE A 33 -5.17 0.68 19.97
C ILE A 33 -5.62 -0.49 20.86
N TYR A 34 -6.03 -1.60 20.25
CA TYR A 34 -6.44 -2.81 20.97
C TYR A 34 -5.32 -3.33 21.89
N GLU A 35 -4.08 -3.45 21.35
CA GLU A 35 -2.93 -3.93 22.12
C GLU A 35 -2.58 -2.98 23.28
N ARG A 36 -2.65 -1.68 23.06
CA ARG A 36 -2.43 -0.69 24.14
C ARG A 36 -3.47 -0.79 25.25
N VAL A 37 -4.74 -0.97 24.91
CA VAL A 37 -5.80 -1.18 25.90
C VAL A 37 -5.56 -2.43 26.73
N LYS A 38 -4.95 -3.46 26.16
CA LYS A 38 -4.57 -4.70 26.83
C LYS A 38 -3.17 -4.66 27.47
N GLU A 39 -2.48 -3.53 27.44
CA GLU A 39 -1.12 -3.37 27.98
C GLU A 39 -0.09 -4.30 27.30
N GLN A 40 -0.31 -4.62 26.01
CA GLN A 40 0.60 -5.42 25.18
C GLN A 40 1.48 -4.53 24.31
N GLU A 41 2.55 -5.10 23.73
CA GLU A 41 3.39 -4.36 22.79
C GLU A 41 2.64 -4.02 21.51
N VAL A 42 2.87 -2.81 21.00
CA VAL A 42 2.30 -2.37 19.72
C VAL A 42 3.07 -2.96 18.55
N ILE A 43 2.34 -3.23 17.47
CA ILE A 43 2.92 -3.72 16.21
C ILE A 43 3.62 -2.57 15.51
N ARG A 44 4.91 -2.77 15.17
CA ARG A 44 5.71 -1.83 14.37
C ARG A 44 5.69 -2.24 12.89
N ALA A 45 4.50 -2.35 12.33
CA ALA A 45 4.30 -2.67 10.93
C ALA A 45 4.03 -1.42 10.10
N LEU A 46 4.51 -1.41 8.86
CA LEU A 46 4.18 -0.40 7.86
C LEU A 46 3.31 -1.01 6.77
N PRO A 47 2.32 -0.29 6.25
CA PRO A 47 1.50 -0.79 5.16
C PRO A 47 2.30 -0.85 3.86
N ASN A 48 2.17 -1.94 3.12
CA ASN A 48 2.62 -2.03 1.74
C ASN A 48 1.65 -1.28 0.81
N ASN A 49 2.05 -1.10 -0.44
CA ASN A 49 1.20 -0.51 -1.47
C ASN A 49 1.18 -1.38 -2.73
N LEU A 50 0.00 -1.57 -3.28
CA LEU A 50 -0.21 -2.20 -4.57
C LEU A 50 -1.08 -1.29 -5.43
N CYS A 51 -0.55 -0.89 -6.57
CA CYS A 51 -1.23 -0.04 -7.55
C CYS A 51 -1.40 -0.76 -8.88
N TYR A 52 -2.58 -0.61 -9.48
CA TYR A 52 -2.85 -1.00 -10.85
C TYR A 52 -3.07 0.25 -11.69
N MET A 53 -2.37 0.35 -12.82
CA MET A 53 -2.45 1.51 -13.70
C MET A 53 -2.65 1.07 -15.14
N ILE A 54 -3.60 1.69 -15.84
CA ILE A 54 -3.71 1.57 -17.28
C ILE A 54 -2.78 2.59 -17.92
N VAL A 55 -1.80 2.12 -18.67
CA VAL A 55 -0.73 2.95 -19.24
C VAL A 55 -0.87 3.17 -20.74
N ASN A 56 -1.70 2.37 -21.41
CA ASN A 56 -2.03 2.54 -22.82
C ASN A 56 -3.49 2.15 -23.07
N ALA A 57 -4.16 2.90 -23.94
CA ALA A 57 -5.57 2.69 -24.24
C ALA A 57 -5.79 1.74 -25.42
N GLU A 58 -4.93 1.80 -26.43
CA GLU A 58 -5.09 1.03 -27.68
C GLU A 58 -3.71 0.56 -28.23
N PRO A 59 -3.33 -0.71 -28.12
CA PRO A 59 -4.00 -1.76 -27.32
C PRO A 59 -4.03 -1.39 -25.84
N ARG A 60 -5.00 -1.91 -25.10
CA ARG A 60 -5.10 -1.66 -23.67
C ARG A 60 -3.96 -2.38 -22.93
N GLU A 61 -3.16 -1.63 -22.23
CA GLU A 61 -2.04 -2.14 -21.43
C GLU A 61 -2.13 -1.63 -20.00
N SER A 62 -1.79 -2.49 -19.04
CA SER A 62 -1.76 -2.16 -17.62
C SER A 62 -0.44 -2.54 -16.98
N ILE A 63 -0.13 -1.90 -15.87
CA ILE A 63 0.96 -2.29 -14.98
C ILE A 63 0.43 -2.47 -13.56
N ALA A 64 1.00 -3.45 -12.84
CA ALA A 64 0.84 -3.59 -11.40
C ALA A 64 2.17 -3.26 -10.74
N VAL A 65 2.15 -2.37 -9.76
CA VAL A 65 3.34 -1.96 -9.02
C VAL A 65 3.12 -2.24 -7.55
N PHE A 66 4.05 -2.98 -6.95
CA PHE A 66 4.02 -3.35 -5.54
C PHE A 66 5.23 -2.75 -4.82
N PHE A 67 4.97 -2.13 -3.66
CA PHE A 67 6.00 -1.54 -2.82
C PHE A 67 5.92 -2.12 -1.40
N GLU A 68 7.07 -2.42 -0.82
CA GLU A 68 7.20 -2.71 0.61
C GLU A 68 8.03 -1.65 1.32
N TYR A 69 7.72 -1.43 2.59
CA TYR A 69 8.37 -0.44 3.43
C TYR A 69 8.70 -1.02 4.79
N GLU A 70 9.81 -0.59 5.35
CA GLU A 70 10.25 -0.97 6.69
C GLU A 70 10.79 0.24 7.45
N LEU A 71 10.91 0.09 8.77
CA LEU A 71 11.69 1.01 9.59
C LEU A 71 13.13 0.50 9.65
N ASP A 72 14.09 1.35 9.34
CA ASP A 72 15.50 1.02 9.54
C ASP A 72 15.89 1.02 11.03
N ALA A 73 17.14 0.69 11.34
CA ALA A 73 17.64 0.65 12.72
C ALA A 73 17.53 1.99 13.45
N SER A 74 17.47 3.12 12.72
CA SER A 74 17.29 4.47 13.30
C SER A 74 15.82 4.87 13.45
N GLY A 75 14.88 4.03 13.03
CA GLY A 75 13.44 4.30 13.03
C GLY A 75 12.95 5.12 11.84
N LYS A 76 13.73 5.24 10.76
CA LYS A 76 13.32 5.91 9.52
C LYS A 76 12.61 4.96 8.59
N VAL A 77 11.61 5.46 7.87
CA VAL A 77 10.91 4.70 6.81
C VAL A 77 11.80 4.57 5.60
N ILE A 78 12.00 3.34 5.15
CA ILE A 78 12.72 3.00 3.92
C ILE A 78 11.86 2.11 3.03
N GLN A 79 12.07 2.22 1.71
CA GLN A 79 11.48 1.30 0.75
C GLN A 79 12.43 0.11 0.57
N THR A 80 11.95 -1.10 0.86
CA THR A 80 12.74 -2.32 0.81
C THR A 80 12.55 -3.12 -0.45
N GLN A 81 11.37 -2.98 -1.09
CA GLN A 81 11.04 -3.70 -2.31
C GLN A 81 10.19 -2.85 -3.24
N ILE A 82 10.48 -2.99 -4.52
CA ILE A 82 9.63 -2.53 -5.62
C ILE A 82 9.56 -3.63 -6.68
N ASP A 83 8.36 -4.11 -6.96
CA ASP A 83 8.07 -5.03 -8.05
C ASP A 83 7.15 -4.36 -9.06
N MET A 84 7.46 -4.49 -10.33
CA MET A 84 6.64 -3.96 -11.42
C MET A 84 6.37 -5.06 -12.43
N ASP A 85 5.11 -5.31 -12.68
CA ASP A 85 4.65 -6.27 -13.69
C ASP A 85 3.90 -5.51 -14.80
N VAL A 86 4.46 -5.54 -16.01
CA VAL A 86 3.84 -4.92 -17.19
C VAL A 86 2.98 -5.95 -17.87
N ARG A 87 1.70 -5.64 -18.04
CA ARG A 87 0.71 -6.53 -18.62
C ARG A 87 0.09 -5.94 -19.89
N ASN A 88 -0.14 -6.79 -20.85
CA ASN A 88 -0.84 -6.45 -22.08
C ASN A 88 -2.38 -6.53 -21.89
N SER A 89 -3.13 -6.34 -22.97
CA SER A 89 -4.60 -6.36 -22.97
C SER A 89 -5.22 -7.66 -22.46
N ASP A 90 -4.52 -8.78 -22.59
CA ASP A 90 -5.04 -10.11 -22.19
C ASP A 90 -5.13 -10.26 -20.66
N PHE A 91 -4.38 -9.45 -19.91
CA PHE A 91 -4.34 -9.47 -18.46
C PHE A 91 -5.20 -8.40 -17.76
N VAL A 92 -5.81 -7.49 -18.53
CA VAL A 92 -6.60 -6.38 -17.95
C VAL A 92 -7.77 -6.89 -17.11
N GLU A 93 -8.43 -7.98 -17.52
CA GLU A 93 -9.52 -8.56 -16.72
C GLU A 93 -9.04 -9.11 -15.39
N ASP A 94 -7.85 -9.70 -15.33
CA ASP A 94 -7.25 -10.20 -14.09
C ASP A 94 -6.88 -9.04 -13.17
N ASP A 95 -6.36 -7.95 -13.70
CA ASP A 95 -6.08 -6.74 -12.95
C ASP A 95 -7.37 -6.12 -12.38
N LEU A 96 -8.44 -6.06 -13.17
CA LEU A 96 -9.74 -5.59 -12.72
C LEU A 96 -10.33 -6.47 -11.62
N ARG A 97 -10.15 -7.81 -11.70
CA ARG A 97 -10.55 -8.73 -10.63
C ARG A 97 -9.74 -8.50 -9.36
N GLY A 98 -8.44 -8.23 -9.48
CA GLY A 98 -7.59 -7.86 -8.36
C GLY A 98 -8.02 -6.57 -7.67
N ILE A 99 -8.37 -5.55 -8.45
CA ILE A 99 -8.94 -4.29 -7.96
C ILE A 99 -10.27 -4.54 -7.22
N LYS A 100 -11.17 -5.32 -7.82
CA LYS A 100 -12.45 -5.66 -7.19
C LYS A 100 -12.26 -6.41 -5.88
N SER A 101 -11.38 -7.42 -5.84
CA SER A 101 -11.09 -8.17 -4.62
C SER A 101 -10.60 -7.26 -3.50
N LYS A 102 -9.73 -6.30 -3.80
CA LYS A 102 -9.27 -5.33 -2.82
C LYS A 102 -10.38 -4.38 -2.37
N PHE A 103 -11.30 -4.04 -3.26
CA PHE A 103 -12.47 -3.25 -2.91
C PHE A 103 -13.40 -4.00 -1.96
N ASP A 104 -13.59 -5.30 -2.19
CA ASP A 104 -14.39 -6.17 -1.31
C ASP A 104 -13.78 -6.26 0.10
N ASP A 105 -12.46 -6.15 0.24
CA ASP A 105 -11.76 -6.12 1.55
C ASP A 105 -12.07 -4.85 2.37
N PHE A 106 -12.59 -3.78 1.77
CA PHE A 106 -13.00 -2.56 2.48
C PHE A 106 -14.40 -2.65 3.09
N LEU A 107 -15.20 -3.57 2.61
CA LEU A 107 -16.56 -3.79 3.06
C LEU A 107 -16.63 -4.82 4.19
#